data_8e6ffa9b6136a90ff3d3bd1a4768663c
#
_entry.id   8e6ffa9b6136a90ff3d3bd1a4768663c
#
_cell.length_a   1.000
_cell.length_b   1.000
_cell.length_c   1.000
_cell.angle_alpha   90.00
_cell.angle_beta   90.00
_cell.angle_gamma   90.00
#
_symmetry.space_group_name_H-M   'P 1'
#
loop_
_entity.id
_entity.type
_entity.pdbx_description
1 polymer ?
#
loop_
_entity_poly.entity_id
_entity_poly.type
_entity_poly.pdbx_seq_one_letter_code
_entity_poly.pdbx_strand_id
1 'polypeptide(L)'
;MRLKPWEVEAIRQEIRSLDPEADVYLFGSRVDDAARGGDIDLLVLSRRIGDGDRTHLQHRLHQRLGDKRVDLVLAPDKHRPFVRVVLPGARPL
;
A
#
# COMPACT_ATOMS: atom_id res chain seq x y z
N MET A 1 8.38 5.04 11.28
CA MET A 1 8.01 4.20 10.14
C MET A 1 8.99 3.07 9.96
N ARG A 2 8.52 1.87 9.72
CA ARG A 2 9.36 0.68 9.70
C ARG A 2 9.85 0.24 8.34
N LEU A 3 9.32 0.81 7.28
CA LEU A 3 9.74 0.41 5.95
C LEU A 3 11.10 0.99 5.61
N LYS A 4 11.95 0.14 5.08
CA LYS A 4 13.26 0.55 4.58
C LYS A 4 13.10 1.25 3.23
N PRO A 5 14.06 2.11 2.85
CA PRO A 5 13.96 2.80 1.55
C PRO A 5 13.76 1.86 0.36
N TRP A 6 14.43 0.71 0.34
CA TRP A 6 14.28 -0.23 -0.77
C TRP A 6 12.89 -0.89 -0.78
N GLU A 7 12.25 -1.03 0.40
CA GLU A 7 10.90 -1.57 0.47
C GLU A 7 9.90 -0.56 -0.10
N VAL A 8 10.05 0.70 0.25
CA VAL A 8 9.21 1.76 -0.31
C VAL A 8 9.34 1.81 -1.82
N GLU A 9 10.57 1.73 -2.32
CA GLU A 9 10.80 1.77 -3.76
C GLU A 9 10.19 0.56 -4.47
N ALA A 10 10.31 -0.62 -3.88
CA ALA A 10 9.71 -1.83 -4.44
C ALA A 10 8.19 -1.68 -4.55
N ILE A 11 7.55 -1.18 -3.50
CA ILE A 11 6.10 -0.95 -3.50
C ILE A 11 5.71 0.02 -4.59
N ARG A 12 6.42 1.14 -4.68
CA ARG A 12 6.11 2.17 -5.67
C ARG A 12 6.28 1.64 -7.09
N GLN A 13 7.32 0.89 -7.35
CA GLN A 13 7.58 0.33 -8.67
C GLN A 13 6.46 -0.63 -9.11
N GLU A 14 6.05 -1.53 -8.22
CA GLU A 14 5.00 -2.47 -8.56
C GLU A 14 3.65 -1.78 -8.82
N ILE A 15 3.31 -0.81 -7.98
CA ILE A 15 2.05 -0.10 -8.14
C ILE A 15 2.07 0.77 -9.40
N ARG A 16 3.15 1.51 -9.62
CA ARG A 16 3.25 2.39 -10.79
C ARG A 16 3.41 1.66 -12.10
N SER A 17 3.79 0.39 -12.07
CA SER A 17 3.79 -0.42 -13.28
C SER A 17 2.38 -0.67 -13.79
N LEU A 18 1.39 -0.64 -12.90
CA LEU A 18 -0.01 -0.79 -13.26
C LEU A 18 -0.69 0.56 -13.53
N ASP A 19 -0.32 1.57 -12.76
CA ASP A 19 -0.85 2.92 -12.92
C ASP A 19 0.20 3.95 -12.49
N PRO A 20 0.83 4.64 -13.44
CA PRO A 20 1.86 5.63 -13.11
C PRO A 20 1.35 6.80 -12.27
N GLU A 21 0.04 7.02 -12.24
CA GLU A 21 -0.56 8.14 -11.50
C GLU A 21 -1.14 7.71 -10.15
N ALA A 22 -0.98 6.45 -9.78
CA ALA A 22 -1.51 5.97 -8.51
C ALA A 22 -0.80 6.61 -7.33
N ASP A 23 -1.57 6.89 -6.28
CA ASP A 23 -1.02 7.32 -4.99
C ASP A 23 -1.07 6.14 -4.04
N VAL A 24 -0.02 5.96 -3.25
CA VAL A 24 0.05 4.89 -2.27
C VAL A 24 0.41 5.44 -0.91
N TYR A 25 -0.27 4.93 0.12
CA TYR A 25 -0.10 5.34 1.50
C TYR A 25 0.10 4.13 2.39
N LEU A 26 0.93 4.30 3.40
CA LEU A 26 1.09 3.33 4.48
C LEU A 26 0.16 3.73 5.62
N PHE A 27 -0.62 2.79 6.14
CA PHE A 27 -1.50 3.06 7.26
C PHE A 27 -1.48 1.90 8.26
N GLY A 28 -2.29 2.01 9.30
CA GLY A 28 -2.37 0.97 10.31
C GLY A 28 -1.21 1.01 11.29
N SER A 29 -0.91 -0.13 11.90
CA SER A 29 0.10 -0.21 12.96
C SER A 29 1.51 0.08 12.48
N ARG A 30 1.78 -0.02 11.18
CA ARG A 30 3.12 0.25 10.62
C ARG A 30 3.48 1.73 10.60
N VAL A 31 2.52 2.60 10.81
CA VAL A 31 2.79 4.04 10.94
C VAL A 31 3.48 4.33 12.27
N ASP A 32 3.20 3.51 13.28
CA ASP A 32 3.83 3.62 14.60
C ASP A 32 5.16 2.84 14.57
N ASP A 33 6.25 3.54 14.82
CA ASP A 33 7.58 2.93 14.81
C ASP A 33 7.77 1.86 15.89
N ALA A 34 6.97 1.89 16.94
CA ALA A 34 7.01 0.88 17.97
C ALA A 34 6.32 -0.42 17.58
N ALA A 35 5.54 -0.40 16.52
CA ALA A 35 4.82 -1.58 16.06
C ALA A 35 5.79 -2.65 15.58
N ARG A 36 5.47 -3.89 15.92
CA ARG A 36 6.24 -5.06 15.50
C ARG A 36 5.41 -5.92 14.56
N GLY A 37 6.06 -6.81 13.87
CA GLY A 37 5.42 -7.75 13.01
C GLY A 37 5.72 -7.49 11.55
N GLY A 38 5.21 -8.36 10.70
CA GLY A 38 5.47 -8.33 9.28
C GLY A 38 4.36 -7.74 8.43
N ASP A 39 3.31 -7.21 9.06
CA ASP A 39 2.16 -6.73 8.30
C ASP A 39 2.39 -5.31 7.78
N ILE A 40 2.06 -5.14 6.51
CA ILE A 40 2.14 -3.85 5.83
C ILE A 40 0.75 -3.56 5.28
N ASP A 41 0.15 -2.46 5.72
CA ASP A 41 -1.16 -2.04 5.26
C ASP A 41 -1.02 -0.89 4.28
N LEU A 42 -1.43 -1.11 3.03
CA LEU A 42 -1.31 -0.13 1.97
C LEU A 42 -2.67 0.30 1.46
N LEU A 43 -2.82 1.62 1.31
CA LEU A 43 -3.95 2.22 0.63
C LEU A 43 -3.47 2.70 -0.73
N VAL A 44 -4.09 2.20 -1.80
CA VAL A 44 -3.76 2.58 -3.17
C VAL A 44 -4.94 3.34 -3.76
N LEU A 45 -4.71 4.58 -4.14
CA LEU A 45 -5.71 5.40 -4.81
C LEU A 45 -5.41 5.38 -6.31
N SER A 46 -6.29 4.71 -7.06
CA SER A 46 -6.09 4.55 -8.49
C SER A 46 -7.43 4.27 -9.16
N ARG A 47 -7.64 4.86 -10.31
CA ARG A 47 -8.82 4.57 -11.13
C ARG A 47 -8.57 3.42 -12.09
N ARG A 48 -7.32 2.97 -12.23
CA ARG A 48 -6.93 1.88 -13.12
C ARG A 48 -6.77 0.55 -12.42
N ILE A 49 -6.25 0.58 -11.20
CA ILE A 49 -6.01 -0.65 -10.42
C ILE A 49 -7.30 -1.00 -9.71
N GLY A 50 -7.89 -2.13 -10.08
CA GLY A 50 -9.14 -2.58 -9.49
C GLY A 50 -8.98 -3.91 -8.76
N ASP A 51 -10.10 -4.43 -8.25
CA ASP A 51 -10.09 -5.68 -7.50
C ASP A 51 -9.57 -6.86 -8.31
N GLY A 52 -9.69 -6.81 -9.63
CA GLY A 52 -9.13 -7.85 -10.50
C GLY A 52 -7.61 -7.90 -10.48
N ASP A 53 -6.96 -6.83 -10.07
CA ASP A 53 -5.49 -6.76 -10.00
C ASP A 53 -4.95 -7.13 -8.63
N ARG A 54 -5.81 -7.23 -7.64
CA ARG A 54 -5.41 -7.38 -6.22
C ARG A 54 -4.49 -8.58 -6.00
N THR A 55 -4.91 -9.74 -6.43
CA THR A 55 -4.17 -10.98 -6.19
C THR A 55 -2.79 -10.93 -6.85
N HIS A 56 -2.76 -10.46 -8.09
CA HIS A 56 -1.49 -10.34 -8.82
C HIS A 56 -0.56 -9.36 -8.14
N LEU A 57 -1.08 -8.20 -7.75
CA LEU A 57 -0.29 -7.17 -7.10
C LEU A 57 0.23 -7.64 -5.75
N GLN A 58 -0.62 -8.29 -4.94
CA GLN A 58 -0.18 -8.85 -3.67
C GLN A 58 0.91 -9.90 -3.85
N HIS A 59 0.79 -10.74 -4.86
CA HIS A 59 1.80 -11.75 -5.15
C HIS A 59 3.13 -11.10 -5.51
N ARG A 60 3.09 -10.08 -6.37
CA ARG A 60 4.31 -9.35 -6.76
C ARG A 60 4.96 -8.66 -5.58
N LEU A 61 4.18 -8.03 -4.73
CA LEU A 61 4.70 -7.38 -3.54
C LEU A 61 5.30 -8.38 -2.57
N HIS A 62 4.65 -9.53 -2.41
CA HIS A 62 5.19 -10.59 -1.57
C HIS A 62 6.54 -11.08 -2.07
N GLN A 63 6.68 -11.25 -3.38
CA GLN A 63 7.95 -11.66 -3.99
C GLN A 63 9.06 -10.64 -3.74
N ARG A 64 8.71 -9.35 -3.75
CA ARG A 64 9.67 -8.27 -3.57
C ARG A 64 10.02 -8.00 -2.11
N LEU A 65 9.07 -8.19 -1.21
CA LEU A 65 9.20 -7.83 0.19
C LEU A 65 9.50 -9.02 1.12
N GLY A 66 9.47 -10.23 0.58
CA GLY A 66 9.81 -11.42 1.35
C GLY A 66 8.67 -11.86 2.26
N ASP A 67 8.98 -12.12 3.52
CA ASP A 67 8.03 -12.72 4.46
C ASP A 67 6.95 -11.78 4.97
N LYS A 68 6.98 -10.53 4.57
CA LYS A 68 6.03 -9.56 5.07
C LYS A 68 4.68 -9.75 4.39
N ARG A 69 3.64 -9.75 5.20
CA ARG A 69 2.28 -9.81 4.72
C ARG A 69 1.85 -8.41 4.27
N VAL A 70 1.27 -8.33 3.09
CA VAL A 70 0.80 -7.06 2.54
C VAL A 70 -0.71 -7.11 2.40
N ASP A 71 -1.39 -6.19 3.06
CA ASP A 71 -2.83 -6.02 2.94
C ASP A 71 -3.07 -4.78 2.08
N LEU A 72 -3.83 -4.96 1.00
CA LEU A 72 -4.11 -3.89 0.05
C LEU A 72 -5.55 -3.42 0.17
N VAL A 73 -5.72 -2.12 0.30
CA VAL A 73 -7.01 -1.48 0.12
C VAL A 73 -6.93 -0.65 -1.15
N LEU A 74 -7.81 -0.95 -2.09
CA LEU A 74 -7.85 -0.28 -3.38
C LEU A 74 -9.08 0.61 -3.44
N ALA A 75 -8.90 1.87 -3.81
CA ALA A 75 -10.00 2.81 -3.93
C ALA A 75 -9.76 3.72 -5.13
N PRO A 76 -10.84 4.16 -5.82
CA PRO A 76 -10.67 5.02 -6.99
C PRO A 76 -10.30 6.45 -6.64
N ASP A 77 -10.70 6.92 -5.46
CA ASP A 77 -10.46 8.30 -5.05
C ASP A 77 -10.58 8.45 -3.53
N LYS A 78 -10.43 9.69 -3.06
CA LYS A 78 -10.43 10.02 -1.63
C LYS A 78 -11.82 10.10 -1.01
N HIS A 79 -12.87 9.93 -1.78
CA HIS A 79 -14.24 10.16 -1.30
C HIS A 79 -14.87 8.94 -0.66
N ARG A 80 -14.28 7.76 -0.79
CA ARG A 80 -14.79 6.55 -0.14
C ARG A 80 -14.75 6.71 1.38
N PRO A 81 -15.79 6.25 2.09
CA PRO A 81 -15.82 6.41 3.54
C PRO A 81 -14.61 5.85 4.27
N PHE A 82 -14.16 4.66 3.90
CA PHE A 82 -12.99 4.06 4.52
C PHE A 82 -11.74 4.94 4.34
N VAL A 83 -11.56 5.47 3.14
CA VAL A 83 -10.40 6.32 2.83
C VAL A 83 -10.42 7.58 3.66
N ARG A 84 -11.59 8.18 3.84
CA ARG A 84 -11.72 9.40 4.64
C ARG A 84 -11.36 9.19 6.10
N VAL A 85 -11.58 7.99 6.60
CA VAL A 85 -11.21 7.64 7.97
C VAL A 85 -9.71 7.38 8.10
N VAL A 86 -9.13 6.67 7.13
CA VAL A 86 -7.75 6.19 7.20
C VAL A 86 -6.73 7.23 6.77
N LEU A 87 -7.06 8.01 5.75
CA LEU A 87 -6.10 8.89 5.09
C LEU A 87 -5.43 9.91 6.03
N PRO A 88 -6.14 10.55 6.97
CA PRO A 88 -5.51 11.55 7.83
C PRO A 88 -4.33 11.04 8.64
N GLY A 89 -4.34 9.76 9.01
CA GLY A 89 -3.24 9.16 9.76
C GLY A 89 -2.26 8.37 8.92
N ALA A 90 -2.44 8.37 7.61
CA ALA A 90 -1.60 7.58 6.71
C ALA A 90 -0.38 8.37 6.26
N ARG A 91 0.65 7.64 5.84
CA ARG A 91 1.88 8.24 5.31
C ARG A 91 1.99 8.01 3.81
N PRO A 92 2.17 9.06 3.01
CA PRO A 92 2.41 8.88 1.58
C PRO A 92 3.76 8.19 1.35
N LEU A 93 3.77 7.28 0.42
CA LEU A 93 4.99 6.60 0.02
C LEU A 93 5.51 7.09 -1.32
#